data_d25974b89a7b718ac7213c91f53f6552
#
_entry.id   d25974b89a7b718ac7213c91f53f6552
#
_cell.length_a   1.000
_cell.length_b   1.000
_cell.length_c   1.000
_cell.angle_alpha   90.00
_cell.angle_beta   90.00
_cell.angle_gamma   90.00
#
_symmetry.space_group_name_H-M   'P 1'
#
loop_
_entity.id
_entity.type
_entity.pdbx_description
1 polymer ?
#
loop_
_entity_poly.entity_id
_entity_poly.type
_entity_poly.pdbx_seq_one_letter_code
_entity_poly.pdbx_strand_id
1 'polypeptide(L)'
;MTLQIVCAYSLPSYAAVSFDATYTAMGDDNAAHSDAQEILSKAKAIADEQGVEAATLIVTGDPASVFVELSRNYNLIVIGNRGKGGLAERLLGTTSSSLPAYAYCPIVVVPYTDDDGNLMHLNNTITKVAVGSDESKWGLKALDIAASFANMWGAELDVISAAPKVQGSDGDKAVMESFMEDLEVRIKRSRSPTPI
;
A
#
# COMPACT_ATOMS: atom_id res chain seq x y z
N MET A 1 5.35 -6.77 -16.45
CA MET A 1 5.09 -6.49 -15.02
C MET A 1 5.04 -7.82 -14.31
N THR A 2 5.79 -8.02 -13.25
CA THR A 2 5.83 -9.28 -12.49
C THR A 2 5.16 -9.07 -11.14
N LEU A 3 4.28 -10.00 -10.75
CA LEU A 3 3.66 -10.03 -9.43
C LEU A 3 4.46 -10.95 -8.51
N GLN A 4 4.78 -10.48 -7.30
CA GLN A 4 5.30 -11.33 -6.24
C GLN A 4 4.33 -11.32 -5.06
N ILE A 5 3.90 -12.50 -4.64
CA ILE A 5 3.05 -12.68 -3.46
C ILE A 5 3.97 -13.05 -2.30
N VAL A 6 3.94 -12.24 -1.25
CA VAL A 6 4.85 -12.39 -0.11
C VAL A 6 4.04 -12.71 1.15
N CYS A 7 4.46 -13.73 1.88
CA CYS A 7 4.00 -14.01 3.23
C CYS A 7 5.16 -13.84 4.22
N ALA A 8 5.02 -12.88 5.14
CA ALA A 8 5.98 -12.67 6.22
C ALA A 8 5.36 -13.14 7.54
N TYR A 9 6.13 -13.89 8.33
CA TYR A 9 5.70 -14.33 9.66
C TYR A 9 6.83 -14.22 10.69
N SER A 10 6.48 -13.92 11.93
CA SER A 10 7.42 -13.87 13.04
C SER A 10 7.26 -15.10 13.94
N LEU A 11 8.38 -15.63 14.41
CA LEU A 11 8.36 -16.64 15.46
C LEU A 11 8.05 -16.01 16.82
N PRO A 12 7.24 -16.65 17.66
CA PRO A 12 6.98 -16.17 19.00
C PRO A 12 8.28 -16.02 19.81
N SER A 13 8.46 -14.89 20.48
CA SER A 13 9.68 -14.55 21.21
C SER A 13 9.96 -15.46 22.45
N TYR A 14 8.96 -16.23 22.92
CA TYR A 14 9.15 -17.17 24.02
C TYR A 14 9.94 -18.43 23.62
N ALA A 15 10.09 -18.71 22.34
CA ALA A 15 10.89 -19.82 21.85
C ALA A 15 12.40 -19.69 22.18
N ALA A 16 12.84 -18.52 22.62
CA ALA A 16 14.25 -18.24 22.90
C ALA A 16 14.67 -18.44 24.37
N VAL A 17 13.77 -18.79 25.30
CA VAL A 17 14.02 -18.66 26.75
C VAL A 17 14.11 -19.98 27.53
N SER A 18 13.80 -21.14 26.95
CA SER A 18 13.89 -22.40 27.66
C SER A 18 14.92 -23.38 27.05
N PHE A 19 15.66 -24.10 27.92
CA PHE A 19 16.69 -25.07 27.53
C PHE A 19 16.11 -26.27 26.74
N ASP A 20 14.78 -26.38 26.71
CA ASP A 20 13.99 -27.39 25.95
C ASP A 20 13.40 -26.78 24.67
N ALA A 21 13.73 -25.52 24.38
CA ALA A 21 13.16 -24.69 23.33
C ALA A 21 13.52 -25.14 21.91
N THR A 22 14.56 -25.93 21.72
CA THR A 22 14.99 -26.38 20.40
C THR A 22 13.95 -27.25 19.72
N TYR A 23 13.26 -28.07 20.48
CA TYR A 23 12.25 -28.99 19.93
C TYR A 23 10.89 -28.33 19.71
N THR A 24 10.48 -27.44 20.61
CA THR A 24 9.26 -26.62 20.47
C THR A 24 9.41 -25.55 19.41
N ALA A 25 10.55 -24.87 19.35
CA ALA A 25 10.82 -23.85 18.35
C ALA A 25 10.84 -24.40 16.90
N MET A 26 11.39 -25.61 16.69
CA MET A 26 11.35 -26.27 15.38
C MET A 26 9.92 -26.71 15.00
N GLY A 27 9.10 -27.11 15.96
CA GLY A 27 7.70 -27.48 15.74
C GLY A 27 6.84 -26.28 15.35
N ASP A 28 7.02 -25.16 16.05
CA ASP A 28 6.30 -23.90 15.81
C ASP A 28 6.73 -23.25 14.47
N ASP A 29 8.02 -23.32 14.12
CA ASP A 29 8.51 -22.83 12.83
C ASP A 29 7.95 -23.65 11.65
N ASN A 30 7.92 -24.98 11.79
CA ASN A 30 7.34 -25.85 10.77
C ASN A 30 5.84 -25.60 10.58
N ALA A 31 5.09 -25.39 11.66
CA ALA A 31 3.66 -25.09 11.58
C ALA A 31 3.41 -23.71 10.93
N ALA A 32 4.12 -22.67 11.36
CA ALA A 32 4.01 -21.33 10.81
C ALA A 32 4.44 -21.28 9.33
N HIS A 33 5.49 -22.00 8.97
CA HIS A 33 5.93 -22.13 7.58
C HIS A 33 4.89 -22.85 6.73
N SER A 34 4.29 -23.93 7.22
CA SER A 34 3.22 -24.67 6.54
C SER A 34 1.99 -23.81 6.32
N ASP A 35 1.58 -23.03 7.32
CA ASP A 35 0.48 -22.06 7.21
C ASP A 35 0.77 -20.97 6.15
N ALA A 36 2.01 -20.48 6.13
CA ALA A 36 2.44 -19.50 5.12
C ALA A 36 2.40 -20.08 3.70
N GLN A 37 2.81 -21.34 3.52
CA GLN A 37 2.70 -22.05 2.23
C GLN A 37 1.25 -22.20 1.78
N GLU A 38 0.35 -22.56 2.69
CA GLU A 38 -1.07 -22.70 2.37
C GLU A 38 -1.68 -21.36 1.94
N ILE A 39 -1.35 -20.27 2.65
CA ILE A 39 -1.78 -18.90 2.29
C ILE A 39 -1.29 -18.53 0.90
N LEU A 40 -0.01 -18.75 0.62
CA LEU A 40 0.59 -18.42 -0.68
C LEU A 40 0.00 -19.26 -1.81
N SER A 41 -0.29 -20.55 -1.55
CA SER A 41 -0.93 -21.42 -2.55
C SER A 41 -2.31 -20.93 -2.93
N LYS A 42 -3.13 -20.52 -1.95
CA LYS A 42 -4.46 -19.93 -2.18
C LYS A 42 -4.36 -18.60 -2.93
N ALA A 43 -3.44 -17.74 -2.54
CA ALA A 43 -3.25 -16.44 -3.19
C ALA A 43 -2.73 -16.61 -4.64
N LYS A 44 -1.84 -17.58 -4.87
CA LYS A 44 -1.36 -17.89 -6.22
C LYS A 44 -2.49 -18.42 -7.10
N ALA A 45 -3.36 -19.28 -6.59
CA ALA A 45 -4.51 -19.78 -7.36
C ALA A 45 -5.42 -18.64 -7.82
N ILE A 46 -5.67 -17.63 -6.96
CA ILE A 46 -6.44 -16.43 -7.31
C ILE A 46 -5.75 -15.65 -8.44
N ALA A 47 -4.42 -15.49 -8.38
CA ALA A 47 -3.68 -14.80 -9.44
C ALA A 47 -3.77 -15.57 -10.78
N ASP A 48 -3.61 -16.88 -10.73
CA ASP A 48 -3.70 -17.75 -11.90
C ASP A 48 -5.11 -17.71 -12.53
N GLU A 49 -6.19 -17.69 -11.73
CA GLU A 49 -7.58 -17.51 -12.19
C GLU A 49 -7.80 -16.16 -12.90
N GLN A 50 -7.08 -15.12 -12.48
CA GLN A 50 -7.10 -13.81 -13.12
C GLN A 50 -6.12 -13.71 -14.33
N GLY A 51 -5.44 -14.79 -14.68
CA GLY A 51 -4.46 -14.81 -15.77
C GLY A 51 -3.17 -14.04 -15.46
N VAL A 52 -2.85 -13.85 -14.17
CA VAL A 52 -1.66 -13.13 -13.72
C VAL A 52 -0.59 -14.12 -13.26
N GLU A 53 0.56 -14.13 -13.95
CA GLU A 53 1.72 -14.91 -13.50
C GLU A 53 2.30 -14.30 -12.21
N ALA A 54 2.37 -15.11 -11.15
CA ALA A 54 2.87 -14.67 -9.85
C ALA A 54 3.93 -15.63 -9.29
N ALA A 55 5.03 -15.06 -8.78
CA ALA A 55 5.98 -15.77 -7.94
C ALA A 55 5.57 -15.65 -6.46
N THR A 56 5.98 -16.61 -5.63
CA THR A 56 5.72 -16.64 -4.19
C THR A 56 7.01 -16.52 -3.40
N LEU A 57 6.95 -15.87 -2.23
CA LEU A 57 8.07 -15.70 -1.32
C LEU A 57 7.60 -15.81 0.13
N ILE A 58 8.26 -16.65 0.91
CA ILE A 58 8.09 -16.72 2.38
C ILE A 58 9.30 -16.05 3.02
N VAL A 59 9.07 -15.19 4.01
CA VAL A 59 10.12 -14.51 4.77
C VAL A 59 9.83 -14.63 6.27
N THR A 60 10.81 -15.08 7.03
CA THR A 60 10.73 -15.09 8.50
C THR A 60 11.22 -13.75 9.05
N GLY A 61 10.45 -13.14 9.93
CA GLY A 61 10.78 -11.86 10.58
C GLY A 61 9.53 -11.06 10.91
N ASP A 62 9.72 -9.92 11.58
CA ASP A 62 8.61 -8.99 11.82
C ASP A 62 8.05 -8.48 10.49
N PRO A 63 6.76 -8.68 10.21
CA PRO A 63 6.18 -8.35 8.91
C PRO A 63 6.37 -6.89 8.48
N ALA A 64 6.28 -5.94 9.43
CA ALA A 64 6.48 -4.53 9.09
C ALA A 64 7.92 -4.25 8.62
N SER A 65 8.90 -4.77 9.35
CA SER A 65 10.32 -4.64 9.02
C SER A 65 10.67 -5.33 7.69
N VAL A 66 10.13 -6.55 7.48
CA VAL A 66 10.32 -7.31 6.24
C VAL A 66 9.80 -6.52 5.03
N PHE A 67 8.58 -6.00 5.09
CA PHE A 67 8.01 -5.25 3.97
C PHE A 67 8.70 -3.90 3.75
N VAL A 68 9.19 -3.23 4.80
CA VAL A 68 10.02 -2.02 4.64
C VAL A 68 11.29 -2.34 3.85
N GLU A 69 12.01 -3.40 4.17
CA GLU A 69 13.21 -3.79 3.43
C GLU A 69 12.89 -4.22 1.99
N LEU A 70 11.84 -5.01 1.80
CA LEU A 70 11.40 -5.40 0.45
C LEU A 70 11.03 -4.18 -0.41
N SER A 71 10.48 -3.12 0.18
CA SER A 71 10.07 -1.92 -0.55
C SER A 71 11.21 -1.22 -1.30
N ARG A 72 12.47 -1.53 -0.99
CA ARG A 72 13.64 -1.04 -1.74
C ARG A 72 13.76 -1.63 -3.15
N ASN A 73 13.20 -2.82 -3.35
CA ASN A 73 13.35 -3.60 -4.57
C ASN A 73 12.05 -3.68 -5.41
N TYR A 74 10.95 -3.10 -4.91
CA TYR A 74 9.66 -3.09 -5.59
C TYR A 74 9.21 -1.69 -5.97
N ASN A 75 8.41 -1.60 -7.02
CA ASN A 75 7.85 -0.33 -7.49
C ASN A 75 6.52 0.03 -6.82
N LEU A 76 5.86 -0.97 -6.24
CA LEU A 76 4.58 -0.85 -5.55
C LEU A 76 4.40 -2.02 -4.59
N ILE A 77 3.88 -1.76 -3.39
CA ILE A 77 3.41 -2.78 -2.47
C ILE A 77 1.92 -2.58 -2.23
N VAL A 78 1.17 -3.67 -2.33
CA VAL A 78 -0.27 -3.71 -2.03
C VAL A 78 -0.48 -4.59 -0.81
N ILE A 79 -1.15 -4.06 0.21
CA ILE A 79 -1.44 -4.78 1.46
C ILE A 79 -2.89 -4.57 1.88
N GLY A 80 -3.43 -5.53 2.63
CA GLY A 80 -4.70 -5.34 3.32
C GLY A 80 -4.57 -4.39 4.52
N ASN A 81 -5.67 -3.76 4.91
CA ASN A 81 -5.71 -2.89 6.09
C ASN A 81 -5.58 -3.66 7.42
N ARG A 82 -5.81 -4.99 7.43
CA ARG A 82 -5.75 -5.86 8.61
C ARG A 82 -5.11 -7.21 8.28
N GLY A 83 -4.52 -7.86 9.29
CA GLY A 83 -4.07 -9.25 9.25
C GLY A 83 -4.94 -10.17 10.12
N LYS A 84 -4.56 -11.45 10.23
CA LYS A 84 -5.28 -12.53 10.96
C LYS A 84 -5.52 -12.31 12.47
N GLY A 85 -5.18 -11.21 13.08
CA GLY A 85 -5.32 -10.99 14.53
C GLY A 85 -5.86 -9.62 14.91
N GLY A 86 -6.44 -8.90 13.98
CA GLY A 86 -6.93 -7.53 14.23
C GLY A 86 -8.17 -7.53 15.13
N LEU A 87 -8.11 -6.75 16.23
CA LEU A 87 -9.29 -6.37 17.01
C LEU A 87 -10.31 -5.69 16.10
N ALA A 88 -11.59 -5.98 16.33
CA ALA A 88 -12.71 -5.63 15.44
C ALA A 88 -12.96 -4.12 15.26
N GLU A 89 -12.28 -3.25 16.00
CA GLU A 89 -12.51 -1.82 15.94
C GLU A 89 -11.48 -1.13 15.04
N ARG A 90 -11.95 -0.45 13.99
CA ARG A 90 -11.46 0.65 13.13
C ARG A 90 -9.95 0.96 13.05
N LEU A 91 -9.05 0.17 13.62
CA LEU A 91 -7.63 0.41 13.61
C LEU A 91 -6.96 -0.31 12.43
N LEU A 92 -6.12 0.41 11.71
CA LEU A 92 -5.17 -0.19 10.78
C LEU A 92 -4.28 -1.18 11.54
N GLY A 93 -3.98 -2.33 10.93
CA GLY A 93 -3.01 -3.28 11.48
C GLY A 93 -1.64 -2.63 11.67
N THR A 94 -0.79 -3.20 12.53
CA THR A 94 0.55 -2.67 12.81
C THR A 94 1.38 -2.50 11.54
N THR A 95 1.35 -3.46 10.64
CA THR A 95 2.05 -3.41 9.35
C THR A 95 1.48 -2.34 8.44
N SER A 96 0.17 -2.29 8.26
CA SER A 96 -0.49 -1.33 7.36
C SER A 96 -0.43 0.12 7.85
N SER A 97 -0.24 0.35 9.14
CA SER A 97 -0.04 1.70 9.71
C SER A 97 1.41 2.18 9.62
N SER A 98 2.38 1.28 9.74
CA SER A 98 3.80 1.65 9.72
C SER A 98 4.40 1.71 8.30
N LEU A 99 3.97 0.84 7.39
CA LEU A 99 4.53 0.80 6.04
C LEU A 99 4.50 2.14 5.29
N PRO A 100 3.38 2.89 5.24
CA PRO A 100 3.34 4.16 4.53
C PRO A 100 4.36 5.20 5.02
N ALA A 101 4.78 5.10 6.29
CA ALA A 101 5.73 6.04 6.89
C ALA A 101 7.21 5.69 6.58
N TYR A 102 7.52 4.41 6.35
CA TYR A 102 8.91 3.94 6.26
C TYR A 102 9.28 3.28 4.94
N ALA A 103 8.32 2.95 4.08
CA ALA A 103 8.57 2.30 2.81
C ALA A 103 9.27 3.22 1.79
N TYR A 104 10.05 2.61 0.89
CA TYR A 104 10.79 3.28 -0.18
C TYR A 104 10.04 3.33 -1.51
N CYS A 105 8.90 2.64 -1.62
CA CYS A 105 8.02 2.67 -2.78
C CYS A 105 6.59 3.05 -2.36
N PRO A 106 5.70 3.40 -3.30
CA PRO A 106 4.29 3.60 -3.04
C PRO A 106 3.63 2.38 -2.38
N ILE A 107 2.72 2.64 -1.46
CA ILE A 107 1.96 1.62 -0.75
C ILE A 107 0.46 1.82 -1.03
N VAL A 108 -0.22 0.76 -1.44
CA VAL A 108 -1.67 0.72 -1.54
C VAL A 108 -2.21 -0.12 -0.37
N VAL A 109 -3.02 0.50 0.47
CA VAL A 109 -3.71 -0.19 1.56
C VAL A 109 -5.14 -0.45 1.13
N VAL A 110 -5.50 -1.73 1.01
CA VAL A 110 -6.83 -2.16 0.56
C VAL A 110 -7.71 -2.43 1.77
N PRO A 111 -8.83 -1.72 1.96
CA PRO A 111 -9.78 -2.03 3.01
C PRO A 111 -10.47 -3.37 2.71
N TYR A 112 -10.69 -4.17 3.76
CA TYR A 112 -11.30 -5.49 3.65
C TYR A 112 -12.77 -5.49 4.08
N THR A 113 -13.08 -4.66 5.07
CA THR A 113 -14.44 -4.55 5.63
C THR A 113 -14.89 -3.09 5.70
N ASP A 114 -16.18 -2.88 5.59
CA ASP A 114 -16.83 -1.60 5.90
C ASP A 114 -16.88 -1.35 7.43
N ASP A 115 -17.49 -0.24 7.82
CA ASP A 115 -17.65 0.16 9.23
C ASP A 115 -18.50 -0.83 10.04
N ASP A 116 -19.38 -1.59 9.39
CA ASP A 116 -20.27 -2.59 10.00
C ASP A 116 -19.62 -3.99 10.02
N GLY A 117 -18.40 -4.14 9.51
CA GLY A 117 -17.66 -5.40 9.48
C GLY A 117 -18.01 -6.31 8.29
N ASN A 118 -18.81 -5.84 7.33
CA ASN A 118 -19.10 -6.60 6.13
C ASN A 118 -17.93 -6.53 5.15
N LEU A 119 -17.73 -7.61 4.35
CA LEU A 119 -16.73 -7.61 3.29
C LEU A 119 -17.03 -6.50 2.27
N MET A 120 -16.06 -5.64 2.04
CA MET A 120 -16.18 -4.64 0.98
C MET A 120 -16.11 -5.32 -0.39
N HIS A 121 -17.16 -5.18 -1.18
CA HIS A 121 -17.12 -5.48 -2.59
C HIS A 121 -16.39 -4.35 -3.31
N LEU A 122 -15.08 -4.50 -3.49
CA LEU A 122 -14.31 -3.57 -4.31
C LEU A 122 -14.75 -3.76 -5.77
N ASN A 123 -15.31 -2.70 -6.36
CA ASN A 123 -15.51 -2.68 -7.81
C ASN A 123 -14.12 -2.80 -8.46
N ASN A 124 -13.98 -3.75 -9.39
CA ASN A 124 -12.72 -3.97 -10.10
C ASN A 124 -12.36 -2.80 -11.05
N THR A 125 -13.18 -1.77 -11.11
CA THR A 125 -12.98 -0.60 -11.98
C THR A 125 -12.71 0.64 -11.15
N ILE A 126 -11.51 1.20 -11.28
CA ILE A 126 -11.17 2.49 -10.70
C ILE A 126 -11.54 3.57 -11.70
N THR A 127 -12.56 4.34 -11.39
CA THR A 127 -13.06 5.43 -12.25
C THR A 127 -12.64 6.81 -11.77
N LYS A 128 -12.17 6.93 -10.52
CA LYS A 128 -11.77 8.19 -9.92
C LYS A 128 -10.59 7.99 -8.96
N VAL A 129 -9.59 8.84 -9.08
CA VAL A 129 -8.41 8.90 -8.21
C VAL A 129 -8.39 10.26 -7.53
N ALA A 130 -8.21 10.30 -6.22
CA ALA A 130 -8.04 11.55 -5.48
C ALA A 130 -6.61 11.64 -4.94
N VAL A 131 -6.03 12.84 -4.94
CA VAL A 131 -4.72 13.11 -4.36
C VAL A 131 -4.74 14.38 -3.53
N GLY A 132 -4.20 14.30 -2.30
CA GLY A 132 -3.91 15.48 -1.48
C GLY A 132 -2.57 16.09 -1.88
N SER A 133 -2.50 17.42 -2.02
CA SER A 133 -1.25 18.13 -2.30
C SER A 133 -1.19 19.43 -1.50
N ASP A 134 -0.02 19.70 -0.90
CA ASP A 134 0.28 20.85 -0.07
C ASP A 134 1.48 21.67 -0.62
N GLU A 135 1.78 21.54 -1.90
CA GLU A 135 2.91 22.16 -2.61
C GLU A 135 4.29 21.65 -2.15
N SER A 136 4.37 20.81 -1.11
CA SER A 136 5.64 20.21 -0.74
C SER A 136 6.17 19.29 -1.85
N LYS A 137 7.49 19.06 -1.85
CA LYS A 137 8.10 18.08 -2.76
C LYS A 137 7.45 16.69 -2.68
N TRP A 138 6.89 16.35 -1.53
CA TRP A 138 6.19 15.10 -1.29
C TRP A 138 4.78 15.10 -1.87
N GLY A 139 4.04 16.21 -1.69
CA GLY A 139 2.73 16.42 -2.33
C GLY A 139 2.82 16.42 -3.85
N LEU A 140 3.85 17.05 -4.42
CA LEU A 140 4.12 17.00 -5.86
C LEU A 140 4.47 15.58 -6.34
N LYS A 141 5.23 14.81 -5.57
CA LYS A 141 5.53 13.41 -5.90
C LYS A 141 4.29 12.53 -5.84
N ALA A 142 3.43 12.74 -4.85
CA ALA A 142 2.14 12.05 -4.74
C ALA A 142 1.25 12.36 -5.96
N LEU A 143 1.22 13.60 -6.41
CA LEU A 143 0.49 14.02 -7.60
C LEU A 143 0.98 13.30 -8.86
N ASP A 144 2.30 13.21 -9.09
CA ASP A 144 2.87 12.50 -10.24
C ASP A 144 2.44 11.02 -10.27
N ILE A 145 2.43 10.36 -9.10
CA ILE A 145 2.01 8.96 -8.95
C ILE A 145 0.50 8.82 -9.18
N ALA A 146 -0.31 9.69 -8.59
CA ALA A 146 -1.76 9.67 -8.76
C ALA A 146 -2.18 9.92 -10.22
N ALA A 147 -1.50 10.85 -10.91
CA ALA A 147 -1.71 11.09 -12.32
C ALA A 147 -1.35 9.87 -13.18
N SER A 148 -0.28 9.16 -12.83
CA SER A 148 0.11 7.92 -13.50
C SER A 148 -0.94 6.82 -13.32
N PHE A 149 -1.49 6.67 -12.12
CA PHE A 149 -2.57 5.72 -11.84
C PHE A 149 -3.87 6.10 -12.57
N ALA A 150 -4.28 7.36 -12.50
CA ALA A 150 -5.48 7.83 -13.21
C ALA A 150 -5.37 7.55 -14.73
N ASN A 151 -4.19 7.81 -15.31
CA ASN A 151 -3.95 7.54 -16.72
C ASN A 151 -3.97 6.03 -17.05
N MET A 152 -3.39 5.18 -16.19
CA MET A 152 -3.36 3.72 -16.35
C MET A 152 -4.77 3.12 -16.40
N TRP A 153 -5.69 3.63 -15.60
CA TRP A 153 -7.07 3.13 -15.49
C TRP A 153 -8.09 3.94 -16.31
N GLY A 154 -7.66 5.00 -16.99
CA GLY A 154 -8.58 5.93 -17.66
C GLY A 154 -9.52 6.63 -16.67
N ALA A 155 -9.06 6.84 -15.44
CA ALA A 155 -9.83 7.41 -14.35
C ALA A 155 -9.74 8.95 -14.32
N GLU A 156 -10.75 9.58 -13.74
CA GLU A 156 -10.71 11.00 -13.40
C GLU A 156 -9.74 11.23 -12.23
N LEU A 157 -9.00 12.36 -12.25
CA LEU A 157 -8.09 12.74 -11.17
C LEU A 157 -8.62 13.99 -10.46
N ASP A 158 -8.97 13.83 -9.18
CA ASP A 158 -9.30 14.95 -8.29
C ASP A 158 -8.07 15.34 -7.46
N VAL A 159 -7.69 16.61 -7.54
CA VAL A 159 -6.60 17.15 -6.71
C VAL A 159 -7.21 17.98 -5.59
N ILE A 160 -6.91 17.61 -4.35
CA ILE A 160 -7.44 18.24 -3.15
C ILE A 160 -6.30 18.97 -2.45
N SER A 161 -6.44 20.28 -2.30
CA SER A 161 -5.52 21.07 -1.49
C SER A 161 -6.27 21.73 -0.34
N ALA A 162 -5.77 21.55 0.89
CA ALA A 162 -6.27 22.20 2.09
C ALA A 162 -5.39 23.40 2.41
N ALA A 163 -5.81 24.60 1.98
CA ALA A 163 -5.16 25.81 2.40
C ALA A 163 -5.66 26.22 3.80
N PRO A 164 -4.77 26.61 4.75
CA PRO A 164 -5.21 27.23 5.97
C PRO A 164 -5.95 28.53 5.64
N LYS A 165 -7.09 28.77 6.30
CA LYS A 165 -7.78 30.08 6.20
C LYS A 165 -6.86 31.15 6.78
N VAL A 166 -6.06 31.78 5.93
CA VAL A 166 -5.33 32.99 6.31
C VAL A 166 -6.29 34.15 6.10
N GLN A 167 -6.60 34.89 7.16
CA GLN A 167 -7.41 36.08 7.08
C GLN A 167 -6.62 37.18 6.33
N GLY A 168 -6.90 37.32 5.05
CA GLY A 168 -6.83 38.60 4.33
C GLY A 168 -5.47 39.10 3.88
N SER A 169 -4.80 38.45 2.92
CA SER A 169 -3.91 39.21 2.03
C SER A 169 -4.12 38.81 0.56
N ASP A 170 -4.07 39.79 -0.35
CA ASP A 170 -4.15 39.52 -1.78
C ASP A 170 -2.98 38.68 -2.32
N GLY A 171 -1.89 38.61 -1.57
CA GLY A 171 -0.73 37.76 -1.85
C GLY A 171 -1.04 36.27 -1.80
N ASP A 172 -1.93 35.86 -0.90
CA ASP A 172 -2.27 34.43 -0.73
C ASP A 172 -3.11 33.89 -1.91
N LYS A 173 -3.92 34.77 -2.55
CA LYS A 173 -4.66 34.42 -3.77
C LYS A 173 -3.73 34.21 -4.96
N ALA A 174 -2.73 35.07 -5.14
CA ALA A 174 -1.76 34.95 -6.22
C ALA A 174 -0.91 33.67 -6.11
N VAL A 175 -0.55 33.29 -4.90
CA VAL A 175 0.14 32.00 -4.63
C VAL A 175 -0.74 30.80 -4.99
N MET A 176 -2.02 30.85 -4.61
CA MET A 176 -2.97 29.78 -4.93
C MET A 176 -3.24 29.68 -6.43
N GLU A 177 -3.38 30.81 -7.12
CA GLU A 177 -3.56 30.84 -8.58
C GLU A 177 -2.32 30.29 -9.31
N SER A 178 -1.12 30.66 -8.90
CA SER A 178 0.13 30.12 -9.45
C SER A 178 0.24 28.61 -9.25
N PHE A 179 -0.16 28.11 -8.07
CA PHE A 179 -0.17 26.67 -7.77
C PHE A 179 -1.16 25.92 -8.66
N MET A 180 -2.37 26.44 -8.83
CA MET A 180 -3.37 25.83 -9.70
C MET A 180 -2.93 25.79 -11.16
N GLU A 181 -2.24 26.81 -11.64
CA GLU A 181 -1.67 26.87 -13.00
C GLU A 181 -0.58 25.81 -13.21
N ASP A 182 0.37 25.68 -12.28
CA ASP A 182 1.41 24.65 -12.30
C ASP A 182 0.81 23.24 -12.25
N LEU A 183 -0.25 23.05 -11.47
CA LEU A 183 -0.97 21.80 -11.31
C LEU A 183 -1.66 21.39 -12.62
N GLU A 184 -2.33 22.32 -13.31
CA GLU A 184 -2.94 22.08 -14.62
C GLU A 184 -1.91 21.68 -15.68
N VAL A 185 -0.74 22.30 -15.68
CA VAL A 185 0.37 21.98 -16.60
C VAL A 185 0.87 20.55 -16.34
N ARG A 186 0.99 20.12 -15.10
CA ARG A 186 1.43 18.77 -14.74
C ARG A 186 0.41 17.71 -15.11
N ILE A 187 -0.88 17.93 -14.84
CA ILE A 187 -1.96 17.05 -15.26
C ILE A 187 -1.99 16.89 -16.79
N LYS A 188 -1.83 17.96 -17.52
CA LYS A 188 -1.75 17.93 -19.00
C LYS A 188 -0.53 17.14 -19.50
N ARG A 189 0.63 17.25 -18.86
CA ARG A 189 1.83 16.45 -19.21
C ARG A 189 1.66 14.97 -18.95
N SER A 190 0.98 14.58 -17.87
CA SER A 190 0.73 13.17 -17.55
C SER A 190 -0.27 12.50 -18.49
N ARG A 191 -1.17 13.28 -19.11
CA ARG A 191 -2.13 12.81 -20.13
C ARG A 191 -1.54 12.66 -21.54
N SER A 192 -0.34 13.16 -21.78
CA SER A 192 0.34 12.94 -23.05
C SER A 192 0.94 11.52 -23.05
N PRO A 193 0.58 10.63 -23.99
CA PRO A 193 1.18 9.32 -24.07
C PRO A 193 2.68 9.46 -24.29
N THR A 194 3.47 8.88 -23.41
CA THR A 194 4.92 8.73 -23.63
C THR A 194 5.06 7.86 -24.89
N PRO A 195 5.72 8.31 -25.97
CA PRO A 195 5.97 7.44 -27.10
C PRO A 195 6.81 6.25 -26.62
N ILE A 196 6.32 5.03 -26.91
CA ILE A 196 7.01 3.76 -26.69
C ILE A 196 8.21 3.68 -27.61
#